data_e4afe718be77ff7a4d359db09a1bc6cc
#
_entry.id   e4afe718be77ff7a4d359db09a1bc6cc
#
_cell.length_a   1.000
_cell.length_b   1.000
_cell.length_c   1.000
_cell.angle_alpha   90.00
_cell.angle_beta   90.00
_cell.angle_gamma   90.00
#
_symmetry.space_group_name_H-M   'P 1'
#
loop_
_entity.id
_entity.type
_entity.pdbx_description
1 polymer ?
#
loop_
_entity_poly.entity_id
_entity_poly.type
_entity_poly.pdbx_seq_one_letter_code
_entity_poly.pdbx_strand_id
1 'polypeptide(L)'
;LVGSEMCIRDRLDLETLEENLFRGQSENIGGPRVFGGQVIGQALTAAARTVPEKRYTHSLHAYFLRPGDMEYPIIYDVERPRDGGSFTTRRVVAIQKGEPIFDMALSFHKKEKGPSHQINMEDIPGPNECVSELEIKKKMIDKVPAKYRDFFLREKPIEMRHLPGESMFDEPKNKLPYKHVWMKAVGKLPDDALQHQAILAYASDMGLLSTSMNPHKLSFAKGNVMSASLDHAMWFHRPFRADEWMLY
;
A
#
# COMPACT_ATOMS: atom_id res chain seq x y z
N LEU A 1 -23.87 -11.86 13.22
CA LEU A 1 -23.26 -11.41 11.97
C LEU A 1 -21.82 -11.03 12.32
N VAL A 2 -20.89 -11.95 12.10
CA VAL A 2 -19.45 -11.76 12.21
C VAL A 2 -19.08 -10.67 11.19
N GLY A 3 -18.32 -9.66 11.64
CA GLY A 3 -18.06 -8.45 10.91
C GLY A 3 -17.58 -8.69 9.48
N SER A 4 -18.22 -8.01 8.54
CA SER A 4 -17.70 -7.87 7.19
C SER A 4 -16.31 -7.22 7.31
N GLU A 5 -15.29 -7.97 6.97
CA GLU A 5 -13.96 -7.38 6.85
C GLU A 5 -14.06 -6.23 5.87
N MET A 6 -13.58 -5.07 6.30
CA MET A 6 -13.71 -3.84 5.54
C MET A 6 -12.96 -3.98 4.22
N CYS A 7 -13.68 -3.87 3.10
CA CYS A 7 -13.12 -3.92 1.76
C CYS A 7 -11.99 -2.88 1.63
N ILE A 8 -11.01 -3.13 0.75
CA ILE A 8 -9.94 -2.13 0.50
C ILE A 8 -10.50 -0.76 0.12
N ARG A 9 -11.64 -0.72 -0.53
CA ARG A 9 -12.34 0.53 -0.88
C ARG A 9 -12.73 1.33 0.35
N ASP A 10 -13.33 0.66 1.35
CA ASP A 10 -13.80 1.31 2.57
C ASP A 10 -12.62 1.87 3.39
N ARG A 11 -11.46 1.18 3.34
CA ARG A 11 -10.22 1.65 3.98
C ARG A 11 -9.62 2.89 3.33
N LEU A 12 -9.86 3.09 2.04
CA LEU A 12 -9.37 4.22 1.27
C LEU A 12 -10.43 5.30 1.05
N ASP A 13 -11.67 5.04 1.47
CA ASP A 13 -12.72 6.06 1.41
C ASP A 13 -12.48 7.15 2.45
N LEU A 14 -12.82 8.38 2.07
CA LEU A 14 -12.61 9.56 2.87
C LEU A 14 -13.91 10.34 3.00
N GLU A 15 -14.17 10.84 4.20
CA GLU A 15 -15.18 11.85 4.40
C GLU A 15 -14.68 13.20 3.88
N THR A 16 -15.46 13.86 3.07
CA THR A 16 -15.18 15.23 2.62
C THR A 16 -15.63 16.21 3.68
N LEU A 17 -14.72 16.99 4.22
CA LEU A 17 -15.00 18.03 5.21
C LEU A 17 -15.15 19.39 4.54
N GLU A 18 -14.29 19.67 3.55
CA GLU A 18 -14.27 20.89 2.77
C GLU A 18 -13.65 20.58 1.41
N GLU A 19 -13.62 21.52 0.46
CA GLU A 19 -13.15 21.37 -0.91
C GLU A 19 -11.77 20.68 -1.03
N ASN A 20 -10.85 20.98 -0.13
CA ASN A 20 -9.49 20.46 -0.10
C ASN A 20 -9.17 19.70 1.20
N LEU A 21 -10.17 19.44 2.03
CA LEU A 21 -9.97 18.85 3.36
C LEU A 21 -10.80 17.58 3.50
N PHE A 22 -10.10 16.49 3.83
CA PHE A 22 -10.71 15.17 3.93
C PHE A 22 -10.34 14.51 5.26
N ARG A 23 -11.18 13.59 5.71
CA ARG A 23 -10.96 12.80 6.94
C ARG A 23 -10.98 11.30 6.61
N GLY A 24 -9.92 10.59 6.99
CA GLY A 24 -9.80 9.15 6.89
C GLY A 24 -9.76 8.49 8.26
N GLN A 25 -10.27 7.26 8.33
CA GLN A 25 -10.15 6.40 9.51
C GLN A 25 -8.96 5.46 9.34
N SER A 26 -8.37 5.05 10.46
CA SER A 26 -7.27 4.09 10.47
C SER A 26 -7.75 2.73 10.97
N GLU A 27 -7.21 1.66 10.36
CA GLU A 27 -7.45 0.31 10.82
C GLU A 27 -6.19 -0.36 11.33
N ASN A 28 -6.35 -1.18 12.35
CA ASN A 28 -5.27 -2.00 12.86
C ASN A 28 -4.99 -3.18 11.93
N ILE A 29 -3.87 -3.16 11.24
CA ILE A 29 -3.41 -4.27 10.40
C ILE A 29 -2.38 -5.18 11.09
N GLY A 30 -2.12 -4.96 12.38
CA GLY A 30 -1.20 -5.79 13.18
C GLY A 30 0.04 -5.10 13.68
N GLY A 31 0.13 -3.79 13.52
CA GLY A 31 1.23 -2.97 14.05
C GLY A 31 0.79 -2.08 15.22
N PRO A 32 1.73 -1.47 15.93
CA PRO A 32 1.44 -0.53 17.01
C PRO A 32 1.10 0.88 16.50
N ARG A 33 1.17 1.10 15.19
CA ARG A 33 1.02 2.42 14.53
C ARG A 33 0.17 2.28 13.29
N VAL A 34 -0.33 3.41 12.78
CA VAL A 34 -0.98 3.45 11.47
C VAL A 34 -0.06 2.88 10.39
N PHE A 35 -0.61 2.07 9.51
CA PHE A 35 0.11 1.50 8.38
C PHE A 35 0.42 2.59 7.34
N GLY A 36 1.68 2.71 6.94
CA GLY A 36 2.12 3.73 6.01
C GLY A 36 1.42 3.66 4.65
N GLY A 37 1.23 2.44 4.12
CA GLY A 37 0.49 2.23 2.88
C GLY A 37 -0.96 2.74 2.94
N GLN A 38 -1.63 2.68 4.10
CA GLN A 38 -2.95 3.27 4.27
C GLN A 38 -2.90 4.80 4.14
N VAL A 39 -1.91 5.44 4.76
CA VAL A 39 -1.74 6.89 4.67
C VAL A 39 -1.45 7.31 3.23
N ILE A 40 -0.56 6.59 2.52
CA ILE A 40 -0.24 6.83 1.11
C ILE A 40 -1.51 6.70 0.25
N GLY A 41 -2.24 5.59 0.37
CA GLY A 41 -3.45 5.33 -0.42
C GLY A 41 -4.56 6.35 -0.17
N GLN A 42 -4.81 6.72 1.08
CA GLN A 42 -5.78 7.75 1.46
C GLN A 42 -5.33 9.14 0.97
N ALA A 43 -4.06 9.50 1.09
CA ALA A 43 -3.53 10.77 0.59
C ALA A 43 -3.66 10.88 -0.94
N LEU A 44 -3.39 9.77 -1.68
CA LEU A 44 -3.64 9.73 -3.13
C LEU A 44 -5.13 9.88 -3.45
N THR A 45 -6.01 9.24 -2.69
CA THR A 45 -7.48 9.38 -2.85
C THR A 45 -7.91 10.83 -2.61
N ALA A 46 -7.40 11.49 -1.56
CA ALA A 46 -7.68 12.90 -1.29
C ALA A 46 -7.23 13.80 -2.45
N ALA A 47 -5.99 13.64 -2.92
CA ALA A 47 -5.47 14.37 -4.06
C ALA A 47 -6.30 14.14 -5.33
N ALA A 48 -6.65 12.87 -5.62
CA ALA A 48 -7.42 12.49 -6.81
C ALA A 48 -8.80 13.14 -6.87
N ARG A 49 -9.45 13.38 -5.71
CA ARG A 49 -10.74 14.07 -5.63
C ARG A 49 -10.68 15.56 -5.98
N THR A 50 -9.48 16.14 -6.04
CA THR A 50 -9.28 17.56 -6.32
C THR A 50 -8.75 17.85 -7.73
N VAL A 51 -8.43 16.81 -8.52
CA VAL A 51 -7.87 17.01 -9.87
C VAL A 51 -8.98 17.09 -10.92
N PRO A 52 -8.75 17.81 -12.04
CA PRO A 52 -9.68 17.79 -13.16
C PRO A 52 -9.88 16.38 -13.72
N GLU A 53 -11.02 16.14 -14.35
CA GLU A 53 -11.31 14.86 -15.02
C GLU A 53 -10.22 14.43 -16.01
N LYS A 54 -10.11 13.09 -16.18
CA LYS A 54 -9.15 12.46 -17.10
C LYS A 54 -7.68 12.77 -16.78
N ARG A 55 -7.40 13.00 -15.50
CA ARG A 55 -6.05 13.07 -14.95
C ARG A 55 -5.76 11.81 -14.15
N TYR A 56 -4.60 11.22 -14.38
CA TYR A 56 -4.15 9.99 -13.73
C TYR A 56 -2.83 10.25 -13.04
N THR A 57 -2.64 9.69 -11.87
CA THR A 57 -1.35 9.80 -11.17
C THR A 57 -0.25 9.16 -12.01
N HIS A 58 0.86 9.85 -12.20
CA HIS A 58 2.04 9.26 -12.81
C HIS A 58 3.23 9.17 -11.85
N SER A 59 3.25 9.97 -10.79
CA SER A 59 4.27 9.85 -9.74
C SER A 59 3.78 10.39 -8.40
N LEU A 60 4.34 9.83 -7.35
CA LEU A 60 4.23 10.36 -5.98
C LEU A 60 5.58 10.24 -5.26
N HIS A 61 5.81 11.18 -4.33
CA HIS A 61 6.97 11.22 -3.45
C HIS A 61 6.50 11.64 -2.07
N ALA A 62 6.83 10.85 -1.05
CA ALA A 62 6.30 11.02 0.29
C ALA A 62 7.36 10.90 1.38
N TYR A 63 7.12 11.60 2.50
CA TYR A 63 7.90 11.49 3.72
C TYR A 63 7.00 11.15 4.91
N PHE A 64 7.39 10.16 5.68
CA PHE A 64 6.80 9.84 6.97
C PHE A 64 7.48 10.67 8.06
N LEU A 65 6.78 11.60 8.64
CA LEU A 65 7.33 12.58 9.57
C LEU A 65 7.21 12.13 11.02
N ARG A 66 6.09 11.51 11.37
CA ARG A 66 5.77 11.03 12.73
C ARG A 66 4.95 9.74 12.68
N PRO A 67 5.01 8.90 13.71
CA PRO A 67 4.13 7.74 13.81
C PRO A 67 2.66 8.18 13.96
N GLY A 68 1.79 7.61 13.12
CA GLY A 68 0.35 7.81 13.24
C GLY A 68 -0.26 6.96 14.38
N ASP A 69 -1.26 7.51 15.05
CA ASP A 69 -2.01 6.89 16.13
C ASP A 69 -3.34 6.33 15.59
N MET A 70 -3.60 5.05 15.82
CA MET A 70 -4.79 4.37 15.27
C MET A 70 -6.11 4.78 15.97
N GLU A 71 -6.04 5.39 17.13
CA GLU A 71 -7.23 5.82 17.88
C GLU A 71 -7.82 7.15 17.34
N TYR A 72 -7.08 7.84 16.48
CA TYR A 72 -7.47 9.14 15.95
C TYR A 72 -7.62 9.10 14.44
N PRO A 73 -8.62 9.82 13.88
CA PRO A 73 -8.73 10.01 12.44
C PRO A 73 -7.54 10.81 11.91
N ILE A 74 -7.30 10.67 10.63
CA ILE A 74 -6.28 11.45 9.92
C ILE A 74 -6.97 12.49 9.06
N ILE A 75 -6.54 13.74 9.17
CA ILE A 75 -6.98 14.82 8.30
C ILE A 75 -5.99 14.98 7.16
N TYR A 76 -6.48 14.98 5.93
CA TYR A 76 -5.72 15.19 4.71
C TYR A 76 -6.02 16.58 4.18
N ASP A 77 -5.04 17.46 4.21
CA ASP A 77 -5.08 18.80 3.64
C ASP A 77 -4.42 18.79 2.27
N VAL A 78 -5.13 19.19 1.23
CA VAL A 78 -4.67 19.11 -0.18
C VAL A 78 -4.39 20.51 -0.72
N GLU A 79 -3.13 20.80 -0.93
CA GLU A 79 -2.70 21.99 -1.66
C GLU A 79 -2.78 21.74 -3.18
N ARG A 80 -3.18 22.78 -3.94
CA ARG A 80 -3.30 22.76 -5.40
C ARG A 80 -2.27 23.68 -6.07
N PRO A 81 -0.97 23.36 -6.07
CA PRO A 81 0.07 24.23 -6.59
C PRO A 81 -0.10 24.56 -8.08
N ARG A 82 -0.66 23.61 -8.86
CA ARG A 82 -0.79 23.82 -10.32
C ARG A 82 -1.88 22.94 -10.95
N ASP A 83 -2.66 23.56 -11.82
CA ASP A 83 -3.52 22.93 -12.81
C ASP A 83 -3.10 23.39 -14.22
N GLY A 84 -2.22 22.62 -14.87
CA GLY A 84 -1.73 22.92 -16.21
C GLY A 84 -2.48 22.18 -17.32
N GLY A 85 -2.13 22.45 -18.57
CA GLY A 85 -2.76 21.83 -19.74
C GLY A 85 -2.62 20.31 -19.79
N SER A 86 -1.43 19.75 -19.56
CA SER A 86 -1.14 18.31 -19.55
C SER A 86 -0.91 17.78 -18.15
N PHE A 87 -0.28 18.55 -17.26
CA PHE A 87 0.11 18.14 -15.91
C PHE A 87 -0.64 18.92 -14.82
N THR A 88 -0.92 18.23 -13.72
CA THR A 88 -1.53 18.77 -12.50
C THR A 88 -0.71 18.33 -11.33
N THR A 89 -0.40 19.24 -10.40
CA THR A 89 0.38 18.95 -9.20
C THR A 89 -0.50 19.11 -7.96
N ARG A 90 -0.35 18.20 -7.01
CA ARG A 90 -0.97 18.26 -5.68
C ARG A 90 0.09 18.00 -4.61
N ARG A 91 -0.09 18.61 -3.47
CA ARG A 91 0.61 18.25 -2.24
C ARG A 91 -0.42 17.92 -1.17
N VAL A 92 -0.18 16.86 -0.42
CA VAL A 92 -1.08 16.41 0.65
C VAL A 92 -0.29 16.33 1.93
N VAL A 93 -0.79 17.02 2.96
CA VAL A 93 -0.27 16.90 4.32
C VAL A 93 -1.29 16.09 5.14
N ALA A 94 -0.86 14.98 5.73
CA ALA A 94 -1.68 14.22 6.66
C ALA A 94 -1.40 14.69 8.10
N ILE A 95 -2.46 15.01 8.84
CA ILE A 95 -2.41 15.68 10.14
C ILE A 95 -3.16 14.84 11.18
N GLN A 96 -2.55 14.65 12.35
CA GLN A 96 -3.22 14.15 13.54
C GLN A 96 -2.91 15.03 14.75
N LYS A 97 -3.89 15.32 15.59
CA LYS A 97 -3.72 16.12 16.83
C LYS A 97 -3.02 17.47 16.57
N GLY A 98 -3.25 18.07 15.39
CA GLY A 98 -2.63 19.33 14.99
C GLY A 98 -1.19 19.21 14.46
N GLU A 99 -0.62 18.01 14.42
CA GLU A 99 0.75 17.78 13.96
C GLU A 99 0.81 17.05 12.61
N PRO A 100 1.62 17.49 11.66
CA PRO A 100 1.87 16.76 10.44
C PRO A 100 2.54 15.40 10.73
N ILE A 101 1.94 14.31 10.26
CA ILE A 101 2.49 12.96 10.38
C ILE A 101 3.08 12.46 9.06
N PHE A 102 2.66 13.07 7.93
CA PHE A 102 3.06 12.65 6.60
C PHE A 102 2.91 13.81 5.61
N ASP A 103 3.77 13.86 4.60
CA ASP A 103 3.77 14.84 3.51
C ASP A 103 4.01 14.13 2.19
N MET A 104 3.19 14.43 1.16
CA MET A 104 3.30 13.78 -0.15
C MET A 104 3.06 14.77 -1.29
N ALA A 105 3.98 14.82 -2.24
CA ALA A 105 3.80 15.48 -3.52
C ALA A 105 3.38 14.49 -4.59
N LEU A 106 2.38 14.85 -5.41
CA LEU A 106 1.87 14.04 -6.51
C LEU A 106 1.84 14.84 -7.80
N SER A 107 2.11 14.14 -8.90
CA SER A 107 1.91 14.65 -10.24
C SER A 107 0.93 13.76 -11.01
N PHE A 108 -0.01 14.41 -11.68
CA PHE A 108 -1.04 13.79 -12.50
C PHE A 108 -0.90 14.28 -13.95
N HIS A 109 -1.24 13.44 -14.91
CA HIS A 109 -1.27 13.85 -16.30
C HIS A 109 -2.39 13.19 -17.12
N LYS A 110 -2.66 13.74 -18.29
CA LYS A 110 -3.57 13.16 -19.29
C LYS A 110 -2.95 11.93 -19.93
N LYS A 111 -3.79 11.02 -20.44
CA LYS A 111 -3.31 9.98 -21.36
C LYS A 111 -2.86 10.63 -22.66
N GLU A 112 -1.62 10.41 -23.03
CA GLU A 112 -1.02 10.90 -24.27
C GLU A 112 -0.31 9.74 -24.99
N LYS A 113 -0.26 9.78 -26.32
CA LYS A 113 0.51 8.80 -27.11
C LYS A 113 1.97 9.20 -27.08
N GLY A 114 2.86 8.24 -26.92
CA GLY A 114 4.30 8.45 -26.93
C GLY A 114 5.06 7.14 -27.15
N PRO A 115 6.39 7.22 -27.28
CA PRO A 115 7.24 6.03 -27.31
C PRO A 115 7.05 5.17 -26.07
N SER A 116 7.11 3.85 -26.23
CA SER A 116 6.99 2.90 -25.12
C SER A 116 8.21 1.99 -25.10
N HIS A 117 8.76 1.80 -23.92
CA HIS A 117 9.87 0.89 -23.66
C HIS A 117 9.62 0.07 -22.39
N GLN A 118 10.07 -1.18 -22.38
CA GLN A 118 10.03 -2.04 -21.22
C GLN A 118 11.12 -3.11 -21.35
N ILE A 119 11.81 -3.41 -20.27
CA ILE A 119 12.68 -4.59 -20.17
C ILE A 119 11.80 -5.85 -20.12
N ASN A 120 12.37 -6.99 -20.53
CA ASN A 120 11.69 -8.27 -20.39
C ASN A 120 11.54 -8.62 -18.91
N MET A 121 10.37 -9.14 -18.54
CA MET A 121 10.17 -9.71 -17.21
C MET A 121 10.95 -11.03 -17.10
N GLU A 122 11.52 -11.29 -15.94
CA GLU A 122 12.11 -12.59 -15.62
C GLU A 122 11.06 -13.71 -15.70
N ASP A 123 11.51 -14.93 -15.94
CA ASP A 123 10.64 -16.11 -15.93
C ASP A 123 10.34 -16.50 -14.48
N ILE A 124 9.23 -16.00 -13.96
CA ILE A 124 8.78 -16.18 -12.59
C ILE A 124 7.55 -17.09 -12.57
N PRO A 125 7.48 -18.09 -11.67
CA PRO A 125 6.28 -18.93 -11.50
C PRO A 125 5.02 -18.11 -11.33
N GLY A 126 3.95 -18.52 -11.96
CA GLY A 126 2.67 -17.82 -11.90
C GLY A 126 2.03 -17.86 -10.49
N PRO A 127 1.02 -17.03 -10.23
CA PRO A 127 0.43 -16.94 -8.88
C PRO A 127 -0.22 -18.27 -8.42
N ASN A 128 -0.63 -19.14 -9.35
CA ASN A 128 -1.21 -20.44 -9.00
C ASN A 128 -0.17 -21.48 -8.56
N GLU A 129 1.10 -21.23 -8.85
CA GLU A 129 2.23 -22.07 -8.43
C GLU A 129 2.87 -21.56 -7.12
N CYS A 130 2.41 -20.44 -6.62
CA CYS A 130 2.89 -19.77 -5.41
C CYS A 130 2.00 -20.06 -4.22
N VAL A 131 2.55 -19.94 -3.01
CA VAL A 131 1.86 -20.23 -1.75
C VAL A 131 1.20 -18.96 -1.21
N SER A 132 -0.08 -19.00 -0.86
CA SER A 132 -0.77 -17.84 -0.28
C SER A 132 -0.25 -17.54 1.14
N GLU A 133 -0.23 -16.25 1.50
CA GLU A 133 0.14 -15.84 2.86
C GLU A 133 -0.76 -16.50 3.91
N LEU A 134 -2.04 -16.67 3.62
CA LEU A 134 -3.00 -17.30 4.54
C LEU A 134 -2.67 -18.79 4.77
N GLU A 135 -2.26 -19.51 3.73
CA GLU A 135 -1.84 -20.92 3.89
C GLU A 135 -0.56 -21.04 4.71
N ILE A 136 0.40 -20.12 4.54
CA ILE A 136 1.61 -20.05 5.35
C ILE A 136 1.25 -19.80 6.80
N LYS A 137 0.38 -18.83 7.07
CA LYS A 137 -0.12 -18.50 8.41
C LYS A 137 -0.82 -19.68 9.08
N LYS A 138 -1.69 -20.40 8.34
CA LYS A 138 -2.36 -21.61 8.87
C LYS A 138 -1.35 -22.67 9.32
N LYS A 139 -0.27 -22.89 8.58
CA LYS A 139 0.80 -23.83 8.96
C LYS A 139 1.58 -23.40 10.21
N MET A 140 1.55 -22.11 10.54
CA MET A 140 2.27 -21.56 11.71
C MET A 140 1.40 -21.30 12.92
N ILE A 141 0.11 -21.57 12.84
CA ILE A 141 -0.88 -21.16 13.85
C ILE A 141 -0.58 -21.68 15.26
N ASP A 142 0.01 -22.87 15.38
CA ASP A 142 0.35 -23.46 16.66
C ASP A 142 1.47 -22.70 17.40
N LYS A 143 2.28 -21.93 16.68
CA LYS A 143 3.32 -21.06 17.25
C LYS A 143 2.76 -19.72 17.74
N VAL A 144 1.48 -19.41 17.41
CA VAL A 144 0.83 -18.16 17.79
C VAL A 144 0.01 -18.36 19.06
N PRO A 145 0.18 -17.52 20.10
CA PRO A 145 -0.65 -17.59 21.31
C PRO A 145 -2.14 -17.52 20.98
N ALA A 146 -2.96 -18.33 21.64
CA ALA A 146 -4.39 -18.51 21.33
C ALA A 146 -5.14 -17.17 21.17
N LYS A 147 -4.89 -16.21 22.07
CA LYS A 147 -5.54 -14.88 22.06
C LYS A 147 -5.28 -14.03 20.81
N TYR A 148 -4.28 -14.38 19.99
CA TYR A 148 -3.94 -13.64 18.77
C TYR A 148 -4.23 -14.43 17.48
N ARG A 149 -4.73 -15.67 17.56
CA ARG A 149 -4.91 -16.55 16.40
C ARG A 149 -5.92 -16.00 15.41
N ASP A 150 -7.07 -15.53 15.86
CA ASP A 150 -8.12 -14.97 15.00
C ASP A 150 -7.59 -13.73 14.25
N PHE A 151 -6.91 -12.84 14.97
CA PHE A 151 -6.27 -11.68 14.35
C PHE A 151 -5.18 -12.07 13.34
N PHE A 152 -4.39 -13.09 13.64
CA PHE A 152 -3.32 -13.55 12.76
C PHE A 152 -3.86 -14.19 11.48
N LEU A 153 -4.97 -14.94 11.57
CA LEU A 153 -5.62 -15.61 10.43
C LEU A 153 -6.62 -14.74 9.68
N ARG A 154 -6.90 -13.52 10.16
CA ARG A 154 -7.88 -12.67 9.47
C ARG A 154 -7.49 -12.45 8.01
N GLU A 155 -8.46 -12.44 7.15
CA GLU A 155 -8.29 -12.11 5.74
C GLU A 155 -7.84 -10.65 5.61
N LYS A 156 -6.99 -10.40 4.65
CA LYS A 156 -6.51 -9.07 4.31
C LYS A 156 -7.16 -8.59 3.01
N PRO A 157 -7.30 -7.27 2.82
CA PRO A 157 -7.90 -6.74 1.60
C PRO A 157 -6.99 -6.91 0.36
N ILE A 158 -5.72 -7.25 0.58
CA ILE A 158 -4.75 -7.62 -0.46
C ILE A 158 -4.37 -9.08 -0.28
N GLU A 159 -4.67 -9.90 -1.27
CA GLU A 159 -4.17 -11.27 -1.33
C GLU A 159 -2.71 -11.25 -1.80
N MET A 160 -1.86 -11.95 -1.07
CA MET A 160 -0.44 -12.09 -1.39
C MET A 160 -0.07 -13.55 -1.54
N ARG A 161 0.72 -13.86 -2.58
CA ARG A 161 1.27 -15.20 -2.83
C ARG A 161 2.77 -15.12 -3.02
N HIS A 162 3.49 -15.88 -2.25
CA HIS A 162 4.94 -15.85 -2.20
C HIS A 162 5.54 -17.02 -2.98
N LEU A 163 6.67 -16.78 -3.63
CA LEU A 163 7.48 -17.86 -4.13
C LEU A 163 7.98 -18.74 -2.97
N PRO A 164 8.19 -20.03 -3.17
CA PRO A 164 8.66 -20.92 -2.12
C PRO A 164 9.96 -20.42 -1.48
N GLY A 165 9.95 -20.19 -0.18
CA GLY A 165 11.09 -19.69 0.61
C GLY A 165 11.29 -18.18 0.60
N GLU A 166 10.38 -17.40 0.00
CA GLU A 166 10.46 -15.93 -0.05
C GLU A 166 9.43 -15.22 0.86
N SER A 167 8.65 -15.95 1.63
CA SER A 167 7.72 -15.34 2.58
C SER A 167 8.46 -14.63 3.71
N MET A 168 7.83 -13.57 4.24
CA MET A 168 8.33 -12.89 5.45
C MET A 168 8.35 -13.79 6.70
N PHE A 169 7.64 -14.92 6.66
CA PHE A 169 7.59 -15.91 7.75
C PHE A 169 8.64 -17.01 7.61
N ASP A 170 9.28 -17.11 6.44
CA ASP A 170 10.35 -18.06 6.22
C ASP A 170 11.66 -17.56 6.85
N GLU A 171 12.51 -18.49 7.31
CA GLU A 171 13.89 -18.11 7.57
C GLU A 171 14.59 -17.80 6.24
N PRO A 172 15.27 -16.66 6.12
CA PRO A 172 15.94 -16.30 4.88
C PRO A 172 17.02 -17.31 4.55
N LYS A 173 16.70 -18.29 3.69
CA LYS A 173 17.66 -19.28 3.21
C LYS A 173 18.65 -18.65 2.25
N ASN A 174 18.17 -17.75 1.41
CA ASN A 174 18.96 -16.99 0.44
C ASN A 174 19.17 -15.57 0.96
N LYS A 175 20.39 -15.08 0.84
CA LYS A 175 20.78 -13.72 1.20
C LYS A 175 20.52 -12.71 0.04
N LEU A 176 19.51 -12.98 -0.78
CA LEU A 176 19.23 -12.14 -1.94
C LEU A 176 18.58 -10.81 -1.48
N PRO A 177 18.98 -9.69 -2.07
CA PRO A 177 18.44 -8.37 -1.74
C PRO A 177 17.10 -8.08 -2.44
N TYR A 178 16.42 -9.08 -2.92
CA TYR A 178 15.13 -8.97 -3.59
C TYR A 178 14.21 -10.13 -3.20
N LYS A 179 12.92 -9.94 -3.42
CA LYS A 179 11.85 -10.92 -3.26
C LYS A 179 10.82 -10.72 -4.36
N HIS A 180 10.09 -11.78 -4.65
CA HIS A 180 8.96 -11.73 -5.56
C HIS A 180 7.68 -12.09 -4.80
N VAL A 181 6.64 -11.31 -5.02
CA VAL A 181 5.32 -11.57 -4.46
C VAL A 181 4.24 -11.22 -5.47
N TRP A 182 3.34 -12.14 -5.73
CA TRP A 182 2.11 -11.85 -6.46
C TRP A 182 1.11 -11.24 -5.51
N MET A 183 0.53 -10.12 -5.89
CA MET A 183 -0.51 -9.45 -5.10
C MET A 183 -1.68 -8.99 -5.95
N LYS A 184 -2.85 -8.99 -5.35
CA LYS A 184 -4.06 -8.37 -5.90
C LYS A 184 -5.02 -7.95 -4.79
N ALA A 185 -5.90 -7.01 -5.06
CA ALA A 185 -7.04 -6.72 -4.20
C ALA A 185 -8.04 -7.89 -4.19
N VAL A 186 -8.61 -8.16 -3.03
CA VAL A 186 -9.66 -9.17 -2.87
C VAL A 186 -10.99 -8.60 -3.36
N GLY A 187 -11.73 -9.40 -4.14
CA GLY A 187 -12.99 -9.01 -4.73
C GLY A 187 -12.83 -8.26 -6.06
N LYS A 188 -13.96 -7.96 -6.68
CA LYS A 188 -14.02 -7.23 -7.96
C LYS A 188 -14.14 -5.73 -7.69
N LEU A 189 -13.33 -4.95 -8.37
CA LEU A 189 -13.31 -3.49 -8.26
C LEU A 189 -14.04 -2.82 -9.44
N PRO A 190 -14.60 -1.62 -9.23
CA PRO A 190 -15.12 -0.79 -10.32
C PRO A 190 -14.04 -0.44 -11.33
N ASP A 191 -14.44 0.01 -12.52
CA ASP A 191 -13.52 0.48 -13.55
C ASP A 191 -13.14 1.96 -13.31
N ASP A 192 -12.42 2.20 -12.21
CA ASP A 192 -11.90 3.51 -11.79
C ASP A 192 -10.39 3.45 -11.65
N ALA A 193 -9.69 4.05 -12.61
CA ALA A 193 -8.23 4.00 -12.67
C ALA A 193 -7.55 4.66 -11.46
N LEU A 194 -8.11 5.73 -10.90
CA LEU A 194 -7.55 6.41 -9.73
C LEU A 194 -7.71 5.54 -8.48
N GLN A 195 -8.83 4.84 -8.35
CA GLN A 195 -9.02 3.87 -7.27
C GLN A 195 -8.02 2.70 -7.37
N HIS A 196 -7.79 2.15 -8.56
CA HIS A 196 -6.77 1.12 -8.76
C HIS A 196 -5.37 1.64 -8.39
N GLN A 197 -5.04 2.89 -8.73
CA GLN A 197 -3.77 3.51 -8.36
C GLN A 197 -3.63 3.70 -6.85
N ALA A 198 -4.67 4.14 -6.16
CA ALA A 198 -4.67 4.29 -4.70
C ALA A 198 -4.51 2.94 -3.97
N ILE A 199 -5.15 1.87 -4.48
CA ILE A 199 -5.02 0.51 -3.94
C ILE A 199 -3.60 -0.03 -4.16
N LEU A 200 -3.01 0.20 -5.33
CA LEU A 200 -1.61 -0.20 -5.55
C LEU A 200 -0.65 0.59 -4.66
N ALA A 201 -0.89 1.89 -4.46
CA ALA A 201 -0.11 2.71 -3.54
C ALA A 201 -0.22 2.21 -2.09
N TYR A 202 -1.41 1.78 -1.65
CA TYR A 202 -1.59 1.09 -0.37
C TYR A 202 -0.76 -0.20 -0.30
N ALA A 203 -0.83 -1.04 -1.33
CA ALA A 203 -0.16 -2.34 -1.35
C ALA A 203 1.37 -2.23 -1.48
N SER A 204 1.88 -1.18 -2.11
CA SER A 204 3.31 -0.99 -2.37
C SER A 204 4.17 -0.84 -1.11
N ASP A 205 3.58 -0.47 0.04
CA ASP A 205 4.29 -0.41 1.32
C ASP A 205 4.35 -1.80 2.03
N MET A 206 3.80 -2.84 1.42
CA MET A 206 3.85 -4.19 1.95
C MET A 206 5.13 -4.91 1.49
N GLY A 207 5.98 -5.31 2.42
CA GLY A 207 7.12 -6.21 2.13
C GLY A 207 8.48 -5.53 1.93
N LEU A 208 8.58 -4.24 1.66
CA LEU A 208 9.86 -3.54 1.42
C LEU A 208 10.87 -3.73 2.57
N LEU A 209 10.45 -3.49 3.81
CA LEU A 209 11.30 -3.65 4.98
C LEU A 209 11.82 -5.08 5.14
N SER A 210 10.98 -6.09 4.91
CA SER A 210 11.40 -7.48 5.00
C SER A 210 12.41 -7.86 3.93
N THR A 211 12.33 -7.25 2.75
CA THR A 211 13.29 -7.45 1.66
C THR A 211 14.67 -6.92 2.05
N SER A 212 14.75 -5.73 2.62
CA SER A 212 16.02 -5.13 3.06
C SER A 212 16.71 -5.93 4.18
N MET A 213 15.97 -6.68 4.97
CA MET A 213 16.51 -7.52 6.05
C MET A 213 17.10 -8.85 5.58
N ASN A 214 16.70 -9.34 4.39
CA ASN A 214 17.14 -10.66 3.88
C ASN A 214 18.66 -10.85 3.83
N PRO A 215 19.47 -9.93 3.26
CA PRO A 215 20.93 -10.09 3.17
C PRO A 215 21.60 -10.23 4.55
N HIS A 216 20.95 -9.69 5.58
CA HIS A 216 21.46 -9.66 6.95
C HIS A 216 20.92 -10.81 7.82
N LYS A 217 20.09 -11.70 7.28
CA LYS A 217 19.39 -12.77 8.01
C LYS A 217 18.59 -12.25 9.22
N LEU A 218 18.10 -11.03 9.14
CA LEU A 218 17.23 -10.43 10.13
C LEU A 218 15.77 -10.78 9.83
N SER A 219 14.94 -10.87 10.84
CA SER A 219 13.49 -11.04 10.69
C SER A 219 12.75 -10.38 11.84
N PHE A 220 11.54 -9.91 11.57
CA PHE A 220 10.65 -9.37 12.61
C PHE A 220 10.29 -10.41 13.68
N ALA A 221 10.24 -11.68 13.31
CA ALA A 221 9.91 -12.78 14.24
C ALA A 221 10.93 -12.93 15.40
N LYS A 222 12.17 -12.46 15.20
CA LYS A 222 13.22 -12.47 16.24
C LYS A 222 13.13 -11.31 17.22
N GLY A 223 12.27 -10.31 16.97
CA GLY A 223 11.98 -9.20 17.89
C GLY A 223 13.13 -8.24 18.19
N ASN A 224 14.25 -8.33 17.47
CA ASN A 224 15.47 -7.57 17.74
C ASN A 224 15.71 -6.44 16.71
N VAL A 225 14.75 -6.16 15.85
CA VAL A 225 14.85 -5.10 14.83
C VAL A 225 13.71 -4.12 15.02
N MET A 226 14.05 -2.86 15.21
CA MET A 226 13.12 -1.74 15.10
C MET A 226 13.36 -1.04 13.76
N SER A 227 12.32 -0.93 12.96
CA SER A 227 12.40 -0.31 11.65
C SER A 227 11.18 0.56 11.38
N ALA A 228 11.37 1.57 10.54
CA ALA A 228 10.31 2.43 10.04
C ALA A 228 10.69 2.93 8.65
N SER A 229 9.70 3.10 7.77
CA SER A 229 9.88 3.81 6.51
C SER A 229 10.04 5.31 6.79
N LEU A 230 10.96 5.95 6.07
CA LEU A 230 11.20 7.39 6.15
C LEU A 230 10.61 8.10 4.94
N ASP A 231 10.71 7.50 3.76
CA ASP A 231 10.20 8.02 2.51
C ASP A 231 9.62 6.91 1.64
N HIS A 232 8.83 7.31 0.66
CA HIS A 232 8.23 6.41 -0.33
C HIS A 232 8.07 7.13 -1.66
N ALA A 233 8.55 6.54 -2.74
CA ALA A 233 8.39 7.08 -4.09
C ALA A 233 7.83 6.02 -5.02
N MET A 234 6.95 6.42 -5.95
CA MET A 234 6.32 5.51 -6.89
C MET A 234 6.00 6.19 -8.21
N TRP A 235 6.16 5.46 -9.33
CA TRP A 235 5.80 5.89 -10.67
C TRP A 235 4.80 4.93 -11.29
N PHE A 236 3.74 5.46 -11.90
CA PHE A 236 2.70 4.71 -12.58
C PHE A 236 2.88 4.86 -14.09
N HIS A 237 3.43 3.84 -14.73
CA HIS A 237 3.80 3.91 -16.15
C HIS A 237 2.67 3.52 -17.10
N ARG A 238 1.73 2.64 -16.66
CA ARG A 238 0.68 2.07 -17.51
C ARG A 238 -0.62 1.90 -16.74
N PRO A 239 -1.77 1.87 -17.45
CA PRO A 239 -3.03 1.41 -16.83
C PRO A 239 -2.90 -0.04 -16.37
N PHE A 240 -3.54 -0.35 -15.25
CA PHE A 240 -3.61 -1.68 -14.67
C PHE A 240 -4.90 -1.82 -13.85
N ARG A 241 -5.20 -3.06 -13.45
CA ARG A 241 -6.27 -3.36 -12.50
C ARG A 241 -5.66 -3.96 -11.22
N ALA A 242 -6.01 -3.37 -10.08
CA ALA A 242 -5.51 -3.85 -8.78
C ALA A 242 -6.21 -5.15 -8.31
N ASP A 243 -7.34 -5.53 -8.92
CA ASP A 243 -8.04 -6.80 -8.70
C ASP A 243 -7.57 -7.93 -9.63
N GLU A 244 -6.55 -7.68 -10.45
CA GLU A 244 -5.80 -8.67 -11.22
C GLU A 244 -4.43 -8.91 -10.59
N TRP A 245 -3.82 -10.07 -10.85
CA TRP A 245 -2.53 -10.40 -10.31
C TRP A 245 -1.43 -9.48 -10.86
N MET A 246 -0.68 -8.89 -9.96
CA MET A 246 0.51 -8.09 -10.24
C MET A 246 1.72 -8.71 -9.54
N LEU A 247 2.84 -8.81 -10.23
CA LEU A 247 4.11 -9.21 -9.64
C LEU A 247 4.80 -7.96 -9.07
N TYR A 248 5.16 -8.07 -7.80
CA TYR A 248 5.88 -7.07 -7.05
C TYR A 248 7.24 -7.62 -6.62
#